data_01039a14351afeaa810770a7ddd7c9a1
#
_entry.id   01039a14351afeaa810770a7ddd7c9a1
#
_cell.length_a   1.000
_cell.length_b   1.000
_cell.length_c   1.000
_cell.angle_alpha   90.00
_cell.angle_beta   90.00
_cell.angle_gamma   90.00
#
_symmetry.space_group_name_H-M   'P 1'
#
loop_
_entity.id
_entity.type
_entity.pdbx_description
1 polymer ?
#
loop_
_entity_poly.entity_id
_entity_poly.type
_entity_poly.pdbx_seq_one_letter_code
_entity_poly.pdbx_strand_id
1 'polypeptide(L)' 'MNLQNYRLEPNPNSPGDWIVFGDIYDNEGNLLGSFGENGTSVFGWWVTQDAAFQQNYSNQFAVVMAQEIVAGTAE' A
#
# COMPACT_ATOMS: atom_id res chain seq x y z
N MET A 1 -2.61 -11.43 3.00
CA MET A 1 -2.52 -10.07 2.40
C MET A 1 -1.08 -9.81 2.00
N ASN A 2 -0.89 -9.35 0.78
CA ASN A 2 0.47 -9.06 0.30
C ASN A 2 0.45 -7.90 -0.69
N LEU A 3 1.60 -7.24 -0.80
CA LEU A 3 1.83 -6.11 -1.68
C LEU A 3 2.40 -6.61 -3.01
N GLN A 4 1.81 -6.16 -4.12
CA GLN A 4 2.26 -6.51 -5.47
C GLN A 4 2.27 -5.28 -6.37
N ASN A 5 2.93 -5.41 -7.52
CA ASN A 5 3.02 -4.36 -8.54
C ASN A 5 3.58 -3.05 -8.00
N TYR A 6 4.51 -3.14 -7.07
CA TYR A 6 5.13 -1.99 -6.44
C TYR A 6 5.97 -1.22 -7.45
N ARG A 7 5.79 0.11 -7.48
CA ARG A 7 6.62 0.99 -8.29
C ARG A 7 6.66 2.40 -7.70
N LEU A 8 7.71 3.12 -8.03
CA LEU A 8 7.85 4.53 -7.70
C LEU A 8 7.73 5.37 -8.97
N GLU A 9 7.00 6.49 -8.88
CA GLU A 9 6.90 7.45 -9.97
C GLU A 9 7.14 8.85 -9.43
N PRO A 10 7.75 9.74 -10.25
CA PRO A 10 7.95 11.13 -9.81
C PRO A 10 6.61 11.81 -9.53
N ASN A 11 6.57 12.60 -8.46
CA ASN A 11 5.38 13.39 -8.14
C ASN A 11 5.36 14.66 -9.00
N PRO A 12 4.39 14.78 -9.93
CA PRO A 12 4.35 15.96 -10.80
C PRO A 12 4.03 17.26 -10.06
N ASN A 13 3.43 17.18 -8.88
CA ASN A 13 3.05 18.33 -8.07
C ASN A 13 4.10 18.73 -7.05
N SER A 14 5.14 17.91 -6.87
CA SER A 14 6.17 18.17 -5.88
C SER A 14 7.51 17.66 -6.39
N PRO A 15 8.26 18.49 -7.16
CA PRO A 15 9.54 18.09 -7.71
C PRO A 15 10.50 17.61 -6.62
N GLY A 16 11.15 16.48 -6.87
CA GLY A 16 12.05 15.87 -5.89
C GLY A 16 11.40 14.81 -5.03
N ASP A 17 10.07 14.72 -5.03
CA ASP A 17 9.33 13.70 -4.30
C ASP A 17 8.87 12.58 -5.23
N TRP A 18 8.56 11.44 -4.63
CA TRP A 18 8.13 10.25 -5.34
C TRP A 18 6.79 9.76 -4.79
N ILE A 19 5.96 9.20 -5.67
CA ILE A 19 4.72 8.54 -5.29
C ILE A 19 4.92 7.04 -5.37
N VAL A 20 4.56 6.35 -4.31
CA VAL A 20 4.62 4.88 -4.24
C VAL A 20 3.29 4.33 -4.74
N PHE A 21 3.33 3.49 -5.77
CA PHE A 21 2.16 2.81 -6.31
C PHE A 21 2.23 1.32 -5.97
N GLY A 22 1.08 0.70 -5.84
CA GLY A 22 1.02 -0.73 -5.64
C GLY A 22 -0.40 -1.22 -5.43
N ASP A 23 -0.52 -2.54 -5.34
CA ASP A 23 -1.78 -3.23 -5.14
C ASP A 23 -1.67 -4.17 -3.95
N ILE A 24 -2.76 -4.33 -3.22
CA ILE A 24 -2.83 -5.22 -2.07
C ILE A 24 -3.79 -6.35 -2.38
N TYR A 25 -3.31 -7.58 -2.28
CA TYR A 25 -4.06 -8.79 -2.56
C TYR A 25 -4.24 -9.62 -1.29
N ASP A 26 -5.33 -10.38 -1.22
CA ASP A 26 -5.49 -11.36 -0.17
C ASP A 26 -4.71 -12.63 -0.49
N ASN A 27 -4.77 -13.63 0.40
CA ASN A 27 -4.04 -14.87 0.21
C ASN A 27 -4.62 -15.75 -0.90
N GLU A 28 -5.82 -15.41 -1.39
CA GLU A 28 -6.49 -16.13 -2.45
C GLU A 28 -6.29 -15.47 -3.83
N GLY A 29 -5.54 -14.38 -3.87
CA GLY A 29 -5.25 -13.66 -5.11
C GLY A 29 -6.28 -12.63 -5.50
N ASN A 30 -7.22 -12.30 -4.62
CA ASN A 30 -8.22 -11.27 -4.89
C ASN A 30 -7.67 -9.89 -4.55
N LEU A 31 -7.93 -8.92 -5.42
CA LEU A 31 -7.52 -7.54 -5.18
C LEU A 31 -8.35 -6.93 -4.06
N LEU A 32 -7.68 -6.48 -3.01
CA LEU A 32 -8.33 -5.80 -1.89
C LEU A 32 -8.33 -4.29 -2.06
N GLY A 33 -7.27 -3.73 -2.64
CA GLY A 33 -7.17 -2.31 -2.85
C GLY A 33 -5.88 -1.91 -3.53
N SER A 34 -5.82 -0.65 -3.95
CA SER A 34 -4.66 -0.07 -4.61
C SER A 34 -4.31 1.24 -3.95
N PHE A 35 -3.04 1.61 -3.98
CA PHE A 35 -2.58 2.86 -3.42
C PHE A 35 -1.63 3.57 -4.39
N GLY A 36 -1.42 4.86 -4.13
CA GLY A 36 -0.59 5.72 -4.98
C GLY A 36 -1.41 6.62 -5.89
N GLU A 37 -2.51 6.14 -6.43
CA GLU A 37 -3.41 6.96 -7.21
C GLU A 37 -4.04 8.03 -6.31
N ASN A 38 -4.17 9.24 -6.81
CA ASN A 38 -4.72 10.38 -6.07
C ASN A 38 -3.95 10.68 -4.76
N GLY A 39 -2.70 10.22 -4.67
CA GLY A 39 -1.88 10.48 -3.48
C GLY A 39 -2.23 9.64 -2.26
N THR A 40 -3.05 8.60 -2.42
CA THR A 40 -3.42 7.72 -1.31
C THR A 40 -2.25 6.81 -0.95
N SER A 41 -1.80 6.88 0.31
CA SER A 41 -0.77 5.98 0.83
C SER A 41 -1.36 4.63 1.24
N VAL A 42 -0.49 3.66 1.50
CA VAL A 42 -0.91 2.36 2.05
C VAL A 42 -1.69 2.56 3.35
N PHE A 43 -1.16 3.37 4.25
CA PHE A 43 -1.86 3.66 5.51
C PHE A 43 -3.16 4.42 5.26
N GLY A 44 -3.15 5.37 4.32
CA GLY A 44 -4.36 6.11 3.96
C GLY A 44 -5.46 5.19 3.43
N TRP A 45 -5.10 4.20 2.62
CA TRP A 45 -6.05 3.18 2.18
C TRP A 45 -6.58 2.36 3.37
N TRP A 46 -5.68 1.95 4.27
CA TRP A 46 -6.04 1.11 5.40
C TRP A 46 -7.07 1.78 6.31
N VAL A 47 -6.89 3.05 6.62
CA VAL A 47 -7.79 3.76 7.54
C VAL A 47 -9.18 3.98 6.96
N THR A 48 -9.37 3.80 5.65
CA THR A 48 -10.70 3.88 5.02
C THR A 48 -11.49 2.58 5.13
N GLN A 49 -10.85 1.51 5.58
CA GLN A 49 -11.52 0.21 5.73
C GLN A 49 -12.35 0.20 7.00
N ASP A 50 -13.43 -0.62 7.02
CA ASP A 50 -14.26 -0.69 8.20
C ASP A 50 -13.56 -1.44 9.35
N ALA A 51 -14.15 -1.33 10.55
CA ALA A 51 -13.55 -1.89 11.76
C ALA A 51 -13.41 -3.41 11.68
N ALA A 52 -14.38 -4.10 11.10
CA ALA A 52 -14.33 -5.55 10.96
C ALA A 52 -13.18 -5.99 10.05
N PHE A 53 -12.99 -5.29 8.94
CA PHE A 53 -11.89 -5.56 8.03
C PHE A 53 -10.55 -5.33 8.73
N GLN A 54 -10.40 -4.20 9.41
CA GLN A 54 -9.17 -3.88 10.13
C GLN A 54 -8.85 -4.92 11.21
N GLN A 55 -9.87 -5.36 11.94
CA GLN A 55 -9.68 -6.35 12.98
C GLN A 55 -9.25 -7.70 12.40
N ASN A 56 -9.86 -8.11 11.29
CA ASN A 56 -9.55 -9.40 10.66
C ASN A 56 -8.16 -9.42 10.01
N TYR A 57 -7.68 -8.28 9.53
CA TYR A 57 -6.46 -8.23 8.73
C TYR A 57 -5.32 -7.46 9.40
N SER A 58 -5.45 -7.10 10.69
CA SER A 58 -4.44 -6.28 11.36
C SER A 58 -3.04 -6.90 11.33
N ASN A 59 -2.93 -8.20 11.58
CA ASN A 59 -1.62 -8.88 11.55
C ASN A 59 -1.06 -8.97 10.14
N GLN A 60 -1.93 -9.17 9.15
CA GLN A 60 -1.51 -9.25 7.75
C GLN A 60 -1.13 -7.88 7.21
N PHE A 61 -1.80 -6.83 7.67
CA PHE A 61 -1.44 -5.48 7.27
C PHE A 61 -0.06 -5.09 7.77
N ALA A 62 0.35 -5.57 8.94
CA ALA A 62 1.71 -5.35 9.43
C ALA A 62 2.76 -5.91 8.45
N VAL A 63 2.48 -7.03 7.80
CA VAL A 63 3.36 -7.59 6.76
C VAL A 63 3.42 -6.67 5.55
N VAL A 64 2.27 -6.13 5.12
CA VAL A 64 2.21 -5.18 4.00
C VAL A 64 3.03 -3.93 4.30
N MET A 65 2.92 -3.39 5.51
CA MET A 65 3.69 -2.22 5.93
C MET A 65 5.19 -2.50 5.93
N ALA A 66 5.59 -3.68 6.39
CA ALA A 66 7.00 -4.09 6.36
C ALA A 66 7.51 -4.19 4.92
N GLN A 67 6.70 -4.73 4.01
CA GLN A 67 7.07 -4.83 2.60
C GLN A 67 7.23 -3.44 1.97
N GLU A 68 6.35 -2.51 2.30
CA GLU A 68 6.45 -1.13 1.81
C GLU A 68 7.74 -0.46 2.29
N ILE A 69 8.08 -0.62 3.56
CA ILE A 69 9.31 -0.03 4.12
C ILE A 69 10.54 -0.58 3.42
N VAL A 70 10.61 -1.90 3.23
CA VAL A 70 11.74 -2.53 2.55
C VAL A 70 11.84 -2.05 1.10
N ALA A 71 10.72 -1.98 0.40
CA ALA A 71 10.71 -1.51 -0.98
C ALA A 71 11.15 -0.05 -1.08
N GLY A 72 10.71 0.78 -0.13
CA GLY A 72 11.10 2.20 -0.09
C GLY A 72 12.57 2.40 0.20
N THR A 73 13.19 1.52 1.02
CA THR A 73 14.62 1.62 1.32
C THR A 73 15.51 1.03 0.24
N ALA A 74 14.95 0.23 -0.67
CA ALA A 74 15.69 -0.32 -1.81
C ALA A 74 16.00 0.74 -2.87
N GLU A 75 15.38 1.89 -2.76
CA GLU A 75 15.67 3.03 -3.61
C GLU A 75 16.88 3.79 -3.09
#